data_d41c38079c125b1e81771e695e2722df
#
_entry.id   d41c38079c125b1e81771e695e2722df
#
_cell.length_a   1.000
_cell.length_b   1.000
_cell.length_c   1.000
_cell.angle_alpha   90.00
_cell.angle_beta   90.00
_cell.angle_gamma   90.00
#
_symmetry.space_group_name_H-M   'P 1'
#
loop_
_entity.id
_entity.type
_entity.pdbx_description
1 polymer ?
#
loop_
_entity_poly.entity_id
_entity_poly.type
_entity_poly.pdbx_seq_one_letter_code
_entity_poly.pdbx_strand_id
1 'polypeptide(L)'
;MTTHISAAQAAEIDEKLMGPEYGFTLEQLMELAGLSVAAATREVYPPETHRRVLCLSGPGNNGGDGLVAARHLFHFGYDVSVCYPKRSGREPIYARLATQLETLGVPFVDVAALTAPLAASCDVVVDGVFGFSFAGSPRAPFDALLDLLTPAREPPPIVAIDVPSGWSVDEGDASPGKSGARPEMLVSLTAPKLCSKTFDGAHHFVGGRFLPPKLAAEYGLALPEYEGANQCARVSSER
;
A
#
# COMPACT_ATOMS: atom_id res chain seq x y z
N MET A 1 -22.88 4.15 -2.97
CA MET A 1 -22.14 3.37 -1.94
C MET A 1 -21.00 2.63 -2.62
N THR A 2 -19.79 2.72 -2.11
CA THR A 2 -18.63 1.96 -2.63
C THR A 2 -18.72 0.52 -2.16
N THR A 3 -18.51 -0.45 -3.07
CA THR A 3 -18.53 -1.88 -2.73
C THR A 3 -17.21 -2.28 -2.05
N HIS A 4 -17.31 -3.13 -1.03
CA HIS A 4 -16.18 -3.71 -0.32
C HIS A 4 -16.10 -5.20 -0.60
N ILE A 5 -14.90 -5.74 -0.77
CA ILE A 5 -14.65 -7.14 -1.09
C ILE A 5 -13.91 -7.87 0.03
N SER A 6 -14.16 -9.19 0.13
CA SER A 6 -13.41 -10.07 1.03
C SER A 6 -12.02 -10.39 0.47
N ALA A 7 -11.15 -10.95 1.32
CA ALA A 7 -9.85 -11.47 0.90
C ALA A 7 -9.97 -12.52 -0.22
N ALA A 8 -10.97 -13.40 -0.14
CA ALA A 8 -11.22 -14.43 -1.15
C ALA A 8 -11.61 -13.81 -2.50
N GLN A 9 -12.53 -12.84 -2.51
CA GLN A 9 -12.92 -12.14 -3.73
C GLN A 9 -11.75 -11.35 -4.34
N ALA A 10 -10.91 -10.73 -3.52
CA ALA A 10 -9.71 -10.05 -4.01
C ALA A 10 -8.77 -11.01 -4.75
N ALA A 11 -8.52 -12.20 -4.17
CA ALA A 11 -7.69 -13.22 -4.79
C ALA A 11 -8.28 -13.74 -6.12
N GLU A 12 -9.60 -14.00 -6.16
CA GLU A 12 -10.28 -14.41 -7.39
C GLU A 12 -10.22 -13.36 -8.50
N ILE A 13 -10.37 -12.09 -8.16
CA ILE A 13 -10.28 -10.98 -9.12
C ILE A 13 -8.86 -10.89 -9.69
N ASP A 14 -7.83 -10.97 -8.85
CA ASP A 14 -6.44 -10.93 -9.29
C ASP A 14 -6.10 -12.13 -10.19
N GLU A 15 -6.57 -13.34 -9.84
CA GLU A 15 -6.39 -14.55 -10.66
C GLU A 15 -7.06 -14.38 -12.04
N LYS A 16 -8.27 -13.85 -12.09
CA LYS A 16 -8.96 -13.57 -13.36
C LYS A 16 -8.25 -12.53 -14.19
N LEU A 17 -7.82 -11.41 -13.58
CA LEU A 17 -7.07 -10.37 -14.27
C LEU A 17 -5.80 -10.93 -14.94
N MET A 18 -5.08 -11.82 -14.26
CA MET A 18 -3.89 -12.47 -14.78
C MET A 18 -4.19 -13.69 -15.65
N GLY A 19 -5.44 -14.11 -15.73
CA GLY A 19 -5.89 -15.23 -16.55
C GLY A 19 -5.98 -14.89 -18.05
N PRO A 20 -6.22 -15.89 -18.88
CA PRO A 20 -6.23 -15.75 -20.34
C PRO A 20 -7.33 -14.83 -20.87
N GLU A 21 -8.38 -14.57 -20.11
CA GLU A 21 -9.48 -13.70 -20.53
C GLU A 21 -9.09 -12.23 -20.50
N TYR A 22 -8.33 -11.80 -19.48
CA TYR A 22 -7.93 -10.39 -19.32
C TYR A 22 -6.45 -10.14 -19.62
N GLY A 23 -5.58 -11.14 -19.44
CA GLY A 23 -4.21 -11.17 -19.94
C GLY A 23 -3.23 -10.19 -19.29
N PHE A 24 -3.54 -9.64 -18.11
CA PHE A 24 -2.56 -8.82 -17.39
C PHE A 24 -1.41 -9.66 -16.87
N THR A 25 -0.21 -9.07 -16.82
CA THR A 25 0.89 -9.64 -16.07
C THR A 25 0.95 -9.07 -14.66
N LEU A 26 1.60 -9.77 -13.74
CA LEU A 26 1.83 -9.28 -12.38
C LEU A 26 2.57 -7.92 -12.41
N GLU A 27 3.54 -7.78 -13.31
CA GLU A 27 4.30 -6.53 -13.48
C GLU A 27 3.41 -5.35 -13.87
N GLN A 28 2.45 -5.57 -14.77
CA GLN A 28 1.53 -4.52 -15.20
C GLN A 28 0.61 -4.07 -14.06
N LEU A 29 0.02 -5.04 -13.34
CA LEU A 29 -0.86 -4.74 -12.21
C LEU A 29 -0.10 -4.01 -11.10
N MET A 30 1.09 -4.50 -10.74
CA MET A 30 1.94 -3.93 -9.70
C MET A 30 2.42 -2.51 -10.07
N GLU A 31 2.78 -2.28 -11.33
CA GLU A 31 3.17 -0.94 -11.81
C GLU A 31 2.03 0.07 -11.65
N LEU A 32 0.81 -0.30 -12.06
CA LEU A 32 -0.36 0.57 -11.95
C LEU A 32 -0.79 0.77 -10.49
N ALA A 33 -0.67 -0.28 -9.67
CA ALA A 33 -0.95 -0.21 -8.24
C ALA A 33 0.00 0.77 -7.53
N GLY A 34 1.32 0.58 -7.66
CA GLY A 34 2.30 1.45 -7.03
C GLY A 34 2.26 2.89 -7.54
N LEU A 35 2.00 3.10 -8.85
CA LEU A 35 1.78 4.44 -9.39
C LEU A 35 0.57 5.12 -8.74
N SER A 36 -0.53 4.39 -8.51
CA SER A 36 -1.71 4.94 -7.86
C SER A 36 -1.45 5.33 -6.41
N VAL A 37 -0.64 4.54 -5.68
CA VAL A 37 -0.20 4.85 -4.32
C VAL A 37 0.62 6.14 -4.30
N ALA A 38 1.59 6.27 -5.21
CA ALA A 38 2.41 7.46 -5.31
C ALA A 38 1.59 8.70 -5.68
N ALA A 39 0.63 8.57 -6.61
CA ALA A 39 -0.26 9.65 -7.01
C ALA A 39 -1.16 10.12 -5.86
N ALA A 40 -1.77 9.19 -5.12
CA ALA A 40 -2.58 9.50 -3.96
C ALA A 40 -1.74 10.14 -2.83
N THR A 41 -0.54 9.63 -2.58
CA THR A 41 0.40 10.20 -1.61
C THR A 41 0.72 11.66 -1.95
N ARG A 42 1.03 11.94 -3.23
CA ARG A 42 1.33 13.29 -3.68
C ARG A 42 0.14 14.25 -3.55
N GLU A 43 -1.09 13.76 -3.76
CA GLU A 43 -2.29 14.59 -3.63
C GLU A 43 -2.49 15.11 -2.20
N VAL A 44 -2.18 14.28 -1.19
CA VAL A 44 -2.43 14.62 0.22
C VAL A 44 -1.20 15.20 0.89
N TYR A 45 -0.03 14.67 0.59
CA TYR A 45 1.25 14.99 1.21
C TYR A 45 2.27 15.46 0.17
N PRO A 46 2.09 16.64 -0.44
CA PRO A 46 2.97 17.11 -1.52
C PRO A 46 4.41 17.33 -1.02
N PRO A 47 5.43 17.15 -1.91
CA PRO A 47 6.85 17.19 -1.52
C PRO A 47 7.30 18.56 -1.01
N GLU A 48 6.53 19.62 -1.25
CA GLU A 48 6.78 20.97 -0.74
C GLU A 48 6.62 21.05 0.79
N THR A 49 5.81 20.16 1.37
CA THR A 49 5.52 20.12 2.83
C THR A 49 5.91 18.80 3.48
N HIS A 50 5.95 17.70 2.73
CA HIS A 50 6.23 16.35 3.22
C HIS A 50 7.30 15.70 2.34
N ARG A 51 8.52 16.22 2.42
CA ARG A 51 9.58 15.89 1.48
C ARG A 51 10.17 14.50 1.68
N ARG A 52 10.35 14.07 2.93
CA ARG A 52 11.04 12.84 3.28
C ARG A 52 10.04 11.70 3.42
N VAL A 53 10.15 10.68 2.56
CA VAL A 53 9.25 9.52 2.58
C VAL A 53 10.03 8.25 2.91
N LEU A 54 9.55 7.50 3.90
CA LEU A 54 10.04 6.16 4.22
C LEU A 54 9.05 5.11 3.69
N CYS A 55 9.47 4.30 2.72
CA CYS A 55 8.67 3.19 2.23
C CYS A 55 9.08 1.90 2.96
N LEU A 56 8.13 1.25 3.61
CA LEU A 56 8.30 -0.05 4.26
C LEU A 56 7.77 -1.13 3.32
N SER A 57 8.64 -2.04 2.88
CA SER A 57 8.29 -3.06 1.89
C SER A 57 8.42 -4.47 2.47
N GLY A 58 7.33 -5.23 2.36
CA GLY A 58 7.31 -6.65 2.70
C GLY A 58 7.78 -7.56 1.54
N PRO A 59 7.86 -8.88 1.77
CA PRO A 59 8.42 -9.83 0.78
C PRO A 59 7.40 -10.29 -0.28
N GLY A 60 6.17 -9.78 -0.27
CA GLY A 60 5.08 -10.13 -1.18
C GLY A 60 4.72 -9.02 -2.15
N ASN A 61 3.57 -9.18 -2.84
CA ASN A 61 3.08 -8.23 -3.82
C ASN A 61 2.89 -6.83 -3.26
N ASN A 62 2.35 -6.71 -2.04
CA ASN A 62 2.18 -5.40 -1.38
C ASN A 62 3.52 -4.67 -1.18
N GLY A 63 4.58 -5.43 -0.86
CA GLY A 63 5.94 -4.87 -0.83
C GLY A 63 6.44 -4.46 -2.21
N GLY A 64 6.07 -5.20 -3.25
CA GLY A 64 6.32 -4.84 -4.65
C GLY A 64 5.63 -3.53 -5.03
N ASP A 65 4.36 -3.36 -4.67
CA ASP A 65 3.61 -2.11 -4.87
C ASP A 65 4.30 -0.94 -4.15
N GLY A 66 4.82 -1.19 -2.93
CA GLY A 66 5.61 -0.23 -2.16
C GLY A 66 6.93 0.16 -2.84
N LEU A 67 7.65 -0.80 -3.45
CA LEU A 67 8.88 -0.52 -4.22
C LEU A 67 8.58 0.30 -5.49
N VAL A 68 7.49 -0.02 -6.20
CA VAL A 68 7.02 0.77 -7.35
C VAL A 68 6.63 2.18 -6.90
N ALA A 69 5.87 2.31 -5.81
CA ALA A 69 5.48 3.61 -5.26
C ALA A 69 6.72 4.45 -4.87
N ALA A 70 7.71 3.83 -4.22
CA ALA A 70 8.98 4.49 -3.87
C ALA A 70 9.68 5.08 -5.10
N ARG A 71 9.74 4.32 -6.21
CA ARG A 71 10.34 4.78 -7.46
C ARG A 71 9.58 5.97 -8.06
N HIS A 72 8.24 5.93 -8.07
CA HIS A 72 7.44 7.04 -8.57
C HIS A 72 7.55 8.27 -7.67
N LEU A 73 7.53 8.11 -6.35
CA LEU A 73 7.72 9.20 -5.39
C LEU A 73 9.07 9.88 -5.59
N PHE A 74 10.15 9.12 -5.82
CA PHE A 74 11.45 9.69 -6.18
C PHE A 74 11.35 10.58 -7.43
N HIS A 75 10.71 10.10 -8.50
CA HIS A 75 10.50 10.90 -9.71
C HIS A 75 9.56 12.10 -9.49
N PHE A 76 8.69 12.05 -8.49
CA PHE A 76 7.81 13.16 -8.11
C PHE A 76 8.52 14.21 -7.24
N GLY A 77 9.80 14.01 -6.90
CA GLY A 77 10.65 14.98 -6.21
C GLY A 77 10.75 14.80 -4.70
N TYR A 78 10.38 13.62 -4.18
CA TYR A 78 10.57 13.29 -2.77
C TYR A 78 11.99 12.77 -2.50
N ASP A 79 12.45 12.99 -1.26
CA ASP A 79 13.61 12.33 -0.70
C ASP A 79 13.17 10.97 -0.13
N VAL A 80 13.29 9.92 -0.92
CA VAL A 80 12.79 8.58 -0.60
C VAL A 80 13.86 7.72 0.04
N SER A 81 13.50 6.98 1.09
CA SER A 81 14.25 5.84 1.61
C SER A 81 13.37 4.59 1.68
N VAL A 82 13.98 3.42 1.57
CA VAL A 82 13.24 2.14 1.56
C VAL A 82 13.77 1.22 2.65
N CYS A 83 12.88 0.68 3.46
CA CYS A 83 13.19 -0.44 4.35
C CYS A 83 12.60 -1.72 3.74
N TYR A 84 13.48 -2.59 3.23
CA TYR A 84 13.11 -3.87 2.63
C TYR A 84 13.92 -5.00 3.27
N PRO A 85 13.55 -5.39 4.52
CA PRO A 85 14.41 -6.20 5.38
C PRO A 85 14.55 -7.65 4.91
N LYS A 86 13.61 -8.13 4.13
CA LYS A 86 13.64 -9.49 3.58
C LYS A 86 13.34 -9.43 2.09
N ARG A 87 14.38 -9.30 1.29
CA ARG A 87 14.28 -9.31 -0.17
C ARG A 87 13.69 -10.65 -0.64
N SER A 88 12.63 -10.57 -1.43
CA SER A 88 11.96 -11.75 -1.96
C SER A 88 12.75 -12.34 -3.13
N GLY A 89 12.92 -13.68 -3.10
CA GLY A 89 13.43 -14.44 -4.25
C GLY A 89 12.34 -15.23 -4.98
N ARG A 90 11.07 -15.00 -4.66
CA ARG A 90 9.94 -15.79 -5.21
C ARG A 90 9.71 -15.48 -6.70
N GLU A 91 9.77 -14.20 -7.05
CA GLU A 91 9.56 -13.72 -8.42
C GLU A 91 10.67 -12.75 -8.83
N PRO A 92 11.14 -12.81 -10.08
CA PRO A 92 12.20 -11.91 -10.57
C PRO A 92 11.85 -10.42 -10.48
N ILE A 93 10.57 -10.07 -10.49
CA ILE A 93 10.09 -8.69 -10.43
C ILE A 93 10.64 -7.96 -9.20
N TYR A 94 10.62 -8.57 -8.02
CA TYR A 94 11.05 -7.89 -6.78
C TYR A 94 12.54 -7.50 -6.81
N ALA A 95 13.38 -8.40 -7.36
CA ALA A 95 14.80 -8.08 -7.53
C ALA A 95 15.02 -6.95 -8.55
N ARG A 96 14.25 -6.94 -9.65
CA ARG A 96 14.30 -5.87 -10.65
C ARG A 96 13.87 -4.53 -10.08
N LEU A 97 12.81 -4.49 -9.26
CA LEU A 97 12.35 -3.26 -8.59
C LEU A 97 13.39 -2.72 -7.62
N ALA A 98 14.03 -3.59 -6.84
CA ALA A 98 15.14 -3.19 -5.97
C ALA A 98 16.32 -2.61 -6.78
N THR A 99 16.71 -3.26 -7.87
CA THR A 99 17.76 -2.77 -8.78
C THR A 99 17.41 -1.39 -9.37
N GLN A 100 16.14 -1.16 -9.74
CA GLN A 100 15.71 0.14 -10.27
C GLN A 100 15.91 1.25 -9.22
N LEU A 101 15.52 1.00 -7.97
CA LEU A 101 15.71 1.95 -6.87
C LEU A 101 17.18 2.18 -6.53
N GLU A 102 18.00 1.11 -6.51
CA GLU A 102 19.45 1.21 -6.30
C GLU A 102 20.11 2.05 -7.41
N THR A 103 19.70 1.86 -8.67
CA THR A 103 20.20 2.63 -9.81
C THR A 103 19.84 4.12 -9.73
N LEU A 104 18.70 4.44 -9.14
CA LEU A 104 18.29 5.82 -8.85
C LEU A 104 19.02 6.43 -7.64
N GLY A 105 19.81 5.63 -6.91
CA GLY A 105 20.49 6.07 -5.69
C GLY A 105 19.58 6.16 -4.47
N VAL A 106 18.40 5.54 -4.52
CA VAL A 106 17.49 5.50 -3.36
C VAL A 106 18.11 4.63 -2.26
N PRO A 107 18.31 5.16 -1.04
CA PRO A 107 18.93 4.42 0.03
C PRO A 107 18.00 3.31 0.56
N PHE A 108 18.57 2.11 0.74
CA PHE A 108 17.95 1.03 1.49
C PHE A 108 18.45 1.06 2.93
N VAL A 109 17.53 1.16 3.88
CA VAL A 109 17.81 1.26 5.31
C VAL A 109 17.45 -0.01 6.04
N ASP A 110 18.28 -0.41 7.00
CA ASP A 110 18.00 -1.58 7.83
C ASP A 110 16.98 -1.26 8.94
N VAL A 111 16.21 -2.27 9.36
CA VAL A 111 15.25 -2.13 10.47
C VAL A 111 15.93 -1.60 11.74
N ALA A 112 17.14 -2.07 12.02
CA ALA A 112 17.90 -1.64 13.19
C ALA A 112 18.30 -0.15 13.19
N ALA A 113 18.29 0.48 12.02
CA ALA A 113 18.55 1.92 11.88
C ALA A 113 17.29 2.77 12.09
N LEU A 114 16.10 2.16 12.07
CA LEU A 114 14.84 2.84 12.29
C LEU A 114 14.55 2.92 13.79
N THR A 115 14.45 4.12 14.30
CA THR A 115 14.16 4.38 15.73
C THR A 115 12.95 5.30 15.87
N ALA A 116 12.19 5.10 16.94
CA ALA A 116 11.10 6.02 17.27
C ALA A 116 11.63 7.32 17.91
N PRO A 117 11.00 8.49 17.68
CA PRO A 117 9.90 8.66 16.72
C PRO A 117 10.41 8.73 15.26
N LEU A 118 9.74 8.05 14.35
CA LEU A 118 10.08 8.05 12.91
C LEU A 118 10.01 9.46 12.30
N ALA A 119 9.22 10.36 12.87
CA ALA A 119 9.12 11.76 12.46
C ALA A 119 10.46 12.52 12.49
N ALA A 120 11.46 12.02 13.22
CA ALA A 120 12.81 12.57 13.17
C ALA A 120 13.50 12.33 11.81
N SER A 121 13.15 11.22 11.13
CA SER A 121 13.81 10.78 9.89
C SER A 121 12.94 10.91 8.64
N CYS A 122 11.61 10.91 8.76
CA CYS A 122 10.69 11.03 7.62
C CYS A 122 9.46 11.87 7.99
N ASP A 123 8.81 12.40 6.95
CA ASP A 123 7.60 13.22 7.08
C ASP A 123 6.34 12.38 6.81
N VAL A 124 6.48 11.28 6.05
CA VAL A 124 5.41 10.32 5.72
C VAL A 124 5.99 8.91 5.67
N VAL A 125 5.23 7.94 6.16
CA VAL A 125 5.52 6.51 5.98
C VAL A 125 4.55 5.92 4.96
N VAL A 126 5.07 5.17 3.98
CA VAL A 126 4.27 4.32 3.09
C VAL A 126 4.39 2.89 3.57
N ASP A 127 3.28 2.34 4.06
CA ASP A 127 3.19 0.98 4.60
C ASP A 127 2.78 -0.02 3.51
N GLY A 128 3.76 -0.70 2.93
CA GLY A 128 3.62 -1.82 2.01
C GLY A 128 4.12 -3.14 2.58
N VAL A 129 4.11 -3.33 3.92
CA VAL A 129 4.66 -4.56 4.53
C VAL A 129 3.77 -5.76 4.23
N PHE A 130 2.49 -5.69 4.56
CA PHE A 130 1.53 -6.77 4.35
C PHE A 130 0.25 -6.26 3.70
N GLY A 131 -0.25 -6.99 2.71
CA GLY A 131 -1.54 -6.74 2.05
C GLY A 131 -2.57 -7.82 2.34
N PHE A 132 -3.58 -7.94 1.49
CA PHE A 132 -4.73 -8.81 1.70
C PHE A 132 -4.41 -10.31 1.80
N SER A 133 -3.29 -10.77 1.29
CA SER A 133 -2.89 -12.19 1.35
C SER A 133 -2.17 -12.60 2.65
N PHE A 134 -1.91 -11.64 3.55
CA PHE A 134 -1.23 -11.95 4.80
C PHE A 134 -2.21 -12.51 5.84
N ALA A 135 -1.78 -13.59 6.52
CA ALA A 135 -2.52 -14.19 7.63
C ALA A 135 -1.58 -14.59 8.76
N GLY A 136 -2.05 -14.49 9.98
CA GLY A 136 -1.33 -14.85 11.20
C GLY A 136 -0.59 -13.67 11.84
N SER A 137 0.32 -13.99 12.77
CA SER A 137 1.09 -12.97 13.49
C SER A 137 2.37 -12.60 12.76
N PRO A 138 2.72 -11.32 12.70
CA PRO A 138 4.01 -10.85 12.19
C PRO A 138 5.16 -11.49 12.97
N ARG A 139 6.25 -11.81 12.28
CA ARG A 139 7.48 -12.36 12.87
C ARG A 139 8.65 -11.44 12.53
N ALA A 140 9.74 -11.56 13.28
CA ALA A 140 10.96 -10.83 13.00
C ALA A 140 11.41 -10.96 11.52
N PRO A 141 11.82 -9.87 10.90
CA PRO A 141 12.01 -8.52 11.45
C PRO A 141 10.76 -7.61 11.33
N PHE A 142 9.63 -8.12 10.85
CA PHE A 142 8.44 -7.30 10.54
C PHE A 142 7.65 -6.90 11.80
N ASP A 143 7.69 -7.69 12.86
CA ASP A 143 7.11 -7.34 14.16
C ASP A 143 7.69 -6.03 14.71
N ALA A 144 9.00 -5.84 14.62
CA ALA A 144 9.66 -4.60 15.01
C ALA A 144 9.27 -3.42 14.11
N LEU A 145 9.09 -3.64 12.79
CA LEU A 145 8.61 -2.59 11.90
C LEU A 145 7.18 -2.15 12.24
N LEU A 146 6.29 -3.11 12.50
CA LEU A 146 4.90 -2.80 12.83
C LEU A 146 4.77 -2.13 14.20
N ASP A 147 5.64 -2.44 15.16
CA ASP A 147 5.70 -1.72 16.44
C ASP A 147 5.95 -0.22 16.24
N LEU A 148 6.83 0.16 15.29
CA LEU A 148 7.09 1.56 14.96
C LEU A 148 5.89 2.31 14.38
N LEU A 149 4.91 1.60 13.83
CA LEU A 149 3.68 2.18 13.24
C LEU A 149 2.54 2.31 14.25
N THR A 150 2.72 1.83 15.46
CA THR A 150 1.69 1.93 16.51
C THR A 150 1.56 3.35 17.05
N PRO A 151 0.37 3.78 17.51
CA PRO A 151 0.18 5.10 18.11
C PRO A 151 1.12 5.41 19.28
N ALA A 152 1.53 4.37 20.02
CA ALA A 152 2.47 4.51 21.13
C ALA A 152 3.88 4.98 20.71
N ARG A 153 4.21 4.88 19.43
CA ARG A 153 5.51 5.33 18.85
C ARG A 153 5.42 6.67 18.16
N GLU A 154 4.23 7.29 18.13
CA GLU A 154 3.99 8.61 17.51
C GLU A 154 4.57 8.70 16.07
N PRO A 155 4.18 7.78 15.16
CA PRO A 155 4.67 7.82 13.80
C PRO A 155 4.15 9.08 13.08
N PRO A 156 4.86 9.54 12.02
CA PRO A 156 4.30 10.54 11.11
C PRO A 156 3.10 9.94 10.36
N PRO A 157 2.35 10.73 9.56
CA PRO A 157 1.26 10.20 8.75
C PRO A 157 1.62 8.92 8.02
N ILE A 158 0.78 7.91 8.13
CA ILE A 158 0.95 6.60 7.49
C ILE A 158 0.01 6.51 6.31
N VAL A 159 0.56 6.17 5.15
CA VAL A 159 -0.17 5.78 3.93
C VAL A 159 -0.13 4.26 3.83
N ALA A 160 -1.25 3.60 4.13
CA ALA A 160 -1.34 2.14 4.01
C ALA A 160 -1.69 1.72 2.59
N ILE A 161 -0.95 0.76 2.06
CA ILE A 161 -1.23 0.15 0.75
C ILE A 161 -2.18 -1.03 0.95
N ASP A 162 -3.35 -0.95 0.32
CA ASP A 162 -4.37 -1.98 0.20
C ASP A 162 -5.04 -2.38 1.53
N VAL A 163 -4.28 -2.83 2.50
CA VAL A 163 -4.71 -3.19 3.86
C VAL A 163 -3.66 -2.67 4.83
N PRO A 164 -4.02 -1.97 5.91
CA PRO A 164 -3.05 -1.60 6.93
C PRO A 164 -2.33 -2.83 7.47
N SER A 165 -1.00 -2.80 7.50
CA SER A 165 -0.20 -3.98 7.87
C SER A 165 -0.51 -4.43 9.30
N GLY A 166 -0.83 -5.72 9.44
CA GLY A 166 -1.23 -6.32 10.71
C GLY A 166 -2.75 -6.30 10.97
N TRP A 167 -3.55 -5.65 10.13
CA TRP A 167 -5.00 -5.75 10.22
C TRP A 167 -5.51 -7.07 9.61
N SER A 168 -6.63 -7.57 10.13
CA SER A 168 -7.41 -8.61 9.46
C SER A 168 -8.09 -8.00 8.24
N VAL A 169 -8.00 -8.67 7.10
CA VAL A 169 -8.57 -8.18 5.83
C VAL A 169 -10.09 -8.03 5.89
N ASP A 170 -10.74 -8.91 6.62
CA ASP A 170 -12.20 -8.96 6.70
C ASP A 170 -12.75 -8.23 7.95
N GLU A 171 -11.98 -8.16 9.05
CA GLU A 171 -12.45 -7.65 10.35
C GLU A 171 -11.86 -6.28 10.74
N GLY A 172 -10.77 -5.85 10.09
CA GLY A 172 -10.05 -4.65 10.46
C GLY A 172 -8.96 -4.89 11.51
N ASP A 173 -8.71 -3.90 12.38
CA ASP A 173 -7.70 -4.02 13.42
C ASP A 173 -8.10 -5.06 14.47
N ALA A 174 -7.54 -6.26 14.35
CA ALA A 174 -7.73 -7.38 15.27
C ALA A 174 -6.66 -7.42 16.40
N SER A 175 -5.79 -6.41 16.50
CA SER A 175 -4.79 -6.34 17.57
C SER A 175 -5.45 -6.17 18.95
N PRO A 176 -4.83 -6.66 20.04
CA PRO A 176 -5.37 -6.48 21.39
C PRO A 176 -5.60 -4.99 21.71
N GLY A 177 -6.82 -4.65 22.08
CA GLY A 177 -7.21 -3.26 22.38
C GLY A 177 -7.19 -2.34 21.16
N LYS A 178 -7.20 -2.91 19.94
CA LYS A 178 -7.07 -2.16 18.67
C LYS A 178 -5.84 -1.24 18.68
N SER A 179 -4.71 -1.75 19.12
CA SER A 179 -3.44 -1.03 19.26
C SER A 179 -2.54 -1.10 18.02
N GLY A 180 -3.02 -1.66 16.91
CA GLY A 180 -2.31 -1.72 15.64
C GLY A 180 -2.08 -0.35 15.01
N ALA A 181 -1.44 -0.34 13.85
CA ALA A 181 -1.22 0.89 13.08
C ALA A 181 -2.53 1.66 12.83
N ARG A 182 -2.45 2.99 12.94
CA ARG A 182 -3.58 3.89 12.63
C ARG A 182 -3.20 4.75 11.43
N PRO A 183 -3.35 4.23 10.21
CA PRO A 183 -3.01 5.02 9.04
C PRO A 183 -3.98 6.20 8.90
N GLU A 184 -3.43 7.36 8.55
CA GLU A 184 -4.22 8.54 8.21
C GLU A 184 -4.79 8.43 6.78
N MET A 185 -4.11 7.65 5.94
CA MET A 185 -4.52 7.42 4.56
C MET A 185 -4.49 5.93 4.22
N LEU A 186 -5.52 5.48 3.50
CA LEU A 186 -5.61 4.14 2.91
C LEU A 186 -5.75 4.26 1.39
N VAL A 187 -4.92 3.54 0.66
CA VAL A 187 -5.05 3.36 -0.80
C VAL A 187 -5.43 1.91 -1.07
N SER A 188 -6.72 1.66 -1.16
CA SER A 188 -7.26 0.35 -1.55
C SER A 188 -6.96 0.07 -3.02
N LEU A 189 -6.43 -1.11 -3.33
CA LEU A 189 -6.12 -1.52 -4.69
C LEU A 189 -7.24 -2.39 -5.27
N THR A 190 -7.60 -2.16 -6.53
CA THR A 190 -8.72 -2.80 -7.23
C THR A 190 -10.08 -2.38 -6.66
N ALA A 191 -10.32 -2.66 -5.39
CA ALA A 191 -11.52 -2.29 -4.63
C ALA A 191 -11.20 -2.27 -3.11
N PRO A 192 -11.96 -1.50 -2.30
CA PRO A 192 -11.85 -1.53 -0.85
C PRO A 192 -12.09 -2.93 -0.28
N LYS A 193 -11.24 -3.38 0.64
CA LYS A 193 -11.43 -4.62 1.40
C LYS A 193 -12.40 -4.40 2.55
N LEU A 194 -12.98 -5.48 3.08
CA LEU A 194 -13.95 -5.40 4.18
C LEU A 194 -13.39 -4.65 5.39
N CYS A 195 -12.10 -4.78 5.69
CA CYS A 195 -11.43 -4.07 6.78
C CYS A 195 -11.54 -2.54 6.66
N SER A 196 -11.65 -2.01 5.46
CA SER A 196 -11.75 -0.56 5.25
C SER A 196 -13.06 0.04 5.76
N LYS A 197 -14.07 -0.78 6.10
CA LYS A 197 -15.27 -0.32 6.81
C LYS A 197 -14.99 0.19 8.24
N THR A 198 -13.89 -0.28 8.82
CA THR A 198 -13.44 0.16 10.15
C THR A 198 -12.33 1.21 10.09
N PHE A 199 -11.94 1.60 8.87
CA PHE A 199 -10.94 2.63 8.66
C PHE A 199 -11.52 4.01 9.02
N ASP A 200 -10.87 4.70 9.93
CA ASP A 200 -11.26 6.00 10.47
C ASP A 200 -10.28 7.14 10.13
N GLY A 201 -9.29 6.85 9.27
CA GLY A 201 -8.35 7.86 8.78
C GLY A 201 -9.00 8.89 7.85
N ALA A 202 -8.33 10.03 7.69
CA ALA A 202 -8.88 11.18 6.97
C ALA A 202 -9.01 10.98 5.44
N HIS A 203 -8.22 10.06 4.87
CA HIS A 203 -8.09 9.93 3.42
C HIS A 203 -8.21 8.47 2.97
N HIS A 204 -9.22 8.18 2.15
CA HIS A 204 -9.40 6.87 1.54
C HIS A 204 -9.46 7.01 0.01
N PHE A 205 -8.63 6.25 -0.69
CA PHE A 205 -8.59 6.20 -2.15
C PHE A 205 -8.77 4.77 -2.65
N VAL A 206 -9.26 4.65 -3.88
CA VAL A 206 -9.15 3.44 -4.70
C VAL A 206 -8.10 3.70 -5.76
N GLY A 207 -7.14 2.80 -5.88
CA GLY A 207 -6.09 2.80 -6.88
C GLY A 207 -6.11 1.55 -7.76
N GLY A 208 -5.17 1.48 -8.68
CA GLY A 208 -5.11 0.37 -9.63
C GLY A 208 -6.19 0.52 -10.71
N ARG A 209 -6.07 1.55 -11.54
CA ARG A 209 -7.01 1.86 -12.63
C ARG A 209 -6.89 0.84 -13.78
N PHE A 210 -7.13 -0.41 -13.49
CA PHE A 210 -7.01 -1.53 -14.44
C PHE A 210 -8.22 -2.48 -14.46
N LEU A 211 -9.19 -2.29 -13.55
CA LEU A 211 -10.33 -3.20 -13.45
C LEU A 211 -11.27 -3.04 -14.66
N PRO A 212 -11.48 -4.10 -15.48
CA PRO A 212 -12.38 -4.02 -16.62
C PRO A 212 -13.85 -3.90 -16.17
N PRO A 213 -14.69 -3.09 -16.85
CA PRO A 213 -16.09 -2.93 -16.48
C PRO A 213 -16.88 -4.25 -16.42
N LYS A 214 -16.55 -5.21 -17.31
CA LYS A 214 -17.17 -6.54 -17.31
C LYS A 214 -16.89 -7.29 -16.00
N LEU A 215 -15.62 -7.27 -15.54
CA LEU A 215 -15.23 -7.93 -14.32
C LEU A 215 -15.81 -7.21 -13.08
N ALA A 216 -15.84 -5.88 -13.11
CA ALA A 216 -16.51 -5.10 -12.06
C ALA A 216 -17.99 -5.47 -11.93
N ALA A 217 -18.70 -5.58 -13.05
CA ALA A 217 -20.12 -5.98 -13.06
C ALA A 217 -20.35 -7.40 -12.55
N GLU A 218 -19.45 -8.34 -12.85
CA GLU A 218 -19.53 -9.74 -12.40
C GLU A 218 -19.51 -9.84 -10.86
N TYR A 219 -18.72 -8.99 -10.20
CA TYR A 219 -18.64 -8.93 -8.74
C TYR A 219 -19.54 -7.85 -8.12
N GLY A 220 -20.38 -7.18 -8.90
CA GLY A 220 -21.28 -6.13 -8.43
C GLY A 220 -20.53 -4.94 -7.81
N LEU A 221 -19.35 -4.60 -8.34
CA LEU A 221 -18.50 -3.54 -7.79
C LEU A 221 -18.98 -2.16 -8.25
N ALA A 222 -19.41 -1.35 -7.29
CA ALA A 222 -19.60 0.07 -7.44
C ALA A 222 -18.37 0.78 -6.87
N LEU A 223 -17.55 1.39 -7.71
CA LEU A 223 -16.31 2.06 -7.35
C LEU A 223 -16.40 3.55 -7.69
N PRO A 224 -15.63 4.43 -7.03
CA PRO A 224 -15.56 5.83 -7.39
C PRO A 224 -15.01 5.99 -8.82
N GLU A 225 -15.50 7.00 -9.53
CA GLU A 225 -15.01 7.32 -10.86
C GLU A 225 -13.64 8.00 -10.80
N TYR A 226 -12.77 7.63 -11.74
CA TYR A 226 -11.46 8.26 -11.92
C TYR A 226 -11.60 9.49 -12.80
N GLU A 227 -11.33 10.67 -12.28
CA GLU A 227 -11.36 11.90 -13.04
C GLU A 227 -10.21 11.97 -14.06
N GLY A 228 -10.54 12.24 -15.32
CA GLY A 228 -9.55 12.45 -16.37
C GLY A 228 -8.49 11.34 -16.42
N ALA A 229 -7.23 11.71 -16.27
CA ALA A 229 -6.08 10.81 -16.27
C ALA A 229 -5.60 10.40 -14.86
N ASN A 230 -6.36 10.70 -13.82
CA ASN A 230 -5.98 10.38 -12.44
C ASN A 230 -5.78 8.88 -12.25
N GLN A 231 -4.77 8.52 -11.45
CA GLN A 231 -4.41 7.13 -11.17
C GLN A 231 -5.10 6.58 -9.91
N CYS A 232 -5.72 7.46 -9.13
CA CYS A 232 -6.51 7.11 -7.94
C CYS A 232 -7.80 7.94 -7.91
N ALA A 233 -8.79 7.46 -7.16
CA ALA A 233 -10.06 8.14 -6.96
C ALA A 233 -10.42 8.13 -5.48
N ARG A 234 -10.93 9.25 -4.94
CA ARG A 234 -11.34 9.33 -3.54
C ARG A 234 -12.60 8.50 -3.29
N VAL A 235 -12.58 7.73 -2.21
CA VAL A 235 -13.79 7.09 -1.68
C VAL A 235 -14.57 8.16 -0.92
N SER A 236 -15.81 8.39 -1.33
CA SER A 236 -16.69 9.30 -0.61
C SER A 236 -16.95 8.75 0.80
N SER A 237 -16.58 9.48 1.82
CA SER A 237 -16.99 9.16 3.20
C SER A 237 -18.51 9.40 3.29
N GLU A 238 -19.29 8.33 3.32
CA GLU A 238 -20.65 8.43 3.80
C GLU A 238 -20.57 8.65 5.33
N ARG A 239 -20.69 9.91 5.77
CA ARG A 239 -20.97 10.27 7.16
C ARG A 239 -22.45 10.40 7.36
#